data_c7c3eb21e4291870371991036ec94a47
#
_entry.id   c7c3eb21e4291870371991036ec94a47
#
_cell.length_a   1.000
_cell.length_b   1.000
_cell.length_c   1.000
_cell.angle_alpha   90.00
_cell.angle_beta   90.00
_cell.angle_gamma   90.00
#
_symmetry.space_group_name_H-M   'P 1'
#
loop_
_entity.id
_entity.type
_entity.pdbx_description
1 polymer ?
#
loop_
_entity_poly.entity_id
_entity_poly.type
_entity_poly.pdbx_seq_one_letter_code
_entity_poly.pdbx_strand_id
1 'polypeptide(L)'
;MKLTNNQKKYLRSIAHDLKPFVMIGQHGLSESVLAELESTLLKHELIKIKLRVSDREEKQQIVDKILKISKAELVQVIGGVLVIYRAFDDNPDIILPRK
;
A
#
# COMPACT_ATOMS: atom_id res chain seq x y z
N MET A 1 -7.65 -12.19 2.78
CA MET A 1 -6.61 -12.44 3.79
C MET A 1 -6.52 -11.26 4.75
N LYS A 2 -6.46 -11.54 6.03
CA LYS A 2 -6.31 -10.49 7.03
C LYS A 2 -4.95 -10.65 7.73
N LEU A 3 -4.17 -9.58 7.73
CA LEU A 3 -2.84 -9.63 8.34
C LEU A 3 -2.91 -9.60 9.86
N THR A 4 -2.11 -10.44 10.49
CA THR A 4 -1.93 -10.39 11.95
C THR A 4 -0.99 -9.24 12.30
N ASN A 5 -0.95 -8.87 13.59
CA ASN A 5 -0.04 -7.82 14.04
C ASN A 5 1.42 -8.18 13.78
N ASN A 6 1.80 -9.44 13.96
CA ASN A 6 3.16 -9.89 13.67
C ASN A 6 3.49 -9.82 12.19
N GLN A 7 2.53 -10.16 11.34
CA GLN A 7 2.71 -10.06 9.89
C GLN A 7 2.87 -8.62 9.46
N LYS A 8 2.07 -7.72 10.02
CA LYS A 8 2.21 -6.28 9.75
C LYS A 8 3.57 -5.76 10.19
N LYS A 9 4.02 -6.18 11.36
CA LYS A 9 5.33 -5.78 11.89
C LYS A 9 6.46 -6.23 10.97
N TYR A 10 6.37 -7.46 10.48
CA TYR A 10 7.34 -8.01 9.55
C TYR A 10 7.37 -7.20 8.25
N LEU A 11 6.19 -6.91 7.70
CA LEU A 11 6.06 -6.14 6.46
C LEU A 11 6.56 -4.70 6.64
N ARG A 12 6.31 -4.08 7.81
CA ARG A 12 6.83 -2.75 8.10
C ARG A 12 8.36 -2.74 8.11
N SER A 13 8.98 -3.79 8.63
CA SER A 13 10.45 -3.87 8.66
C SER A 13 11.02 -3.93 7.26
N ILE A 14 10.38 -4.65 6.35
CA ILE A 14 10.79 -4.69 4.94
C ILE A 14 10.56 -3.34 4.29
N ALA A 15 9.41 -2.74 4.52
CA ALA A 15 9.02 -1.48 3.91
C ALA A 15 9.90 -0.31 4.32
N HIS A 16 10.52 -0.41 5.50
CA HIS A 16 11.39 0.65 6.02
C HIS A 16 12.47 1.05 5.01
N ASP A 17 13.01 0.08 4.29
CA ASP A 17 14.09 0.31 3.33
C ASP A 17 13.60 0.61 1.91
N LEU A 18 12.29 0.53 1.69
CA LEU A 18 11.73 0.81 0.37
C LEU A 18 11.56 2.30 0.14
N LYS A 19 11.71 2.71 -1.11
CA LYS A 19 11.36 4.06 -1.55
C LYS A 19 9.91 4.05 -2.03
N PRO A 20 9.21 5.20 -1.99
CA PRO A 20 7.86 5.25 -2.53
C PRO A 20 7.84 4.90 -4.01
N PHE A 21 6.94 3.99 -4.38
CA PHE A 21 6.74 3.60 -5.78
C PHE A 21 5.76 4.50 -6.50
N VAL A 22 4.80 5.05 -5.76
CA VAL A 22 3.72 5.86 -6.32
C VAL A 22 3.56 7.10 -5.46
N MET A 23 3.30 8.23 -6.11
CA MET A 23 2.99 9.47 -5.39
C MET A 23 1.59 9.93 -5.76
N ILE A 24 0.80 10.30 -4.76
CA ILE A 24 -0.55 10.81 -4.95
C ILE A 24 -0.59 12.24 -4.45
N GLY A 25 -0.87 13.17 -5.35
CA GLY A 25 -0.94 14.59 -5.02
C GLY A 25 -2.37 15.06 -4.76
N GLN A 26 -2.56 16.38 -4.83
CA GLN A 26 -3.85 17.00 -4.53
C GLN A 26 -4.96 16.64 -5.51
N HIS A 27 -4.61 16.18 -6.70
CA HIS A 27 -5.60 15.74 -7.68
C HIS A 27 -6.21 14.39 -7.31
N GLY A 28 -5.68 13.73 -6.29
CA GLY A 28 -6.24 12.48 -5.78
C GLY A 28 -6.03 11.30 -6.71
N LEU A 29 -7.02 10.40 -6.73
CA LEU A 29 -6.93 9.16 -7.48
C LEU A 29 -7.48 9.34 -8.90
N SER A 30 -6.59 9.68 -9.83
CA SER A 30 -6.94 9.71 -11.25
C SER A 30 -6.87 8.30 -11.83
N GLU A 31 -7.42 8.13 -13.04
CA GLU A 31 -7.34 6.85 -13.73
C GLU A 31 -5.90 6.41 -13.97
N SER A 32 -5.03 7.37 -14.31
CA SER A 32 -3.62 7.06 -14.55
C SER A 32 -2.91 6.64 -13.27
N VAL A 33 -3.23 7.26 -12.15
CA VAL A 33 -2.66 6.86 -10.84
C VAL A 33 -3.14 5.47 -10.46
N LEU A 34 -4.42 5.17 -10.67
CA LEU A 34 -4.96 3.85 -10.37
C LEU A 34 -4.32 2.76 -11.24
N ALA A 35 -4.10 3.07 -12.51
CA ALA A 35 -3.42 2.14 -13.42
C ALA A 35 -1.98 1.91 -12.99
N GLU A 36 -1.28 2.96 -12.58
CA GLU A 36 0.09 2.86 -12.07
C GLU A 36 0.15 2.03 -10.80
N LEU A 37 -0.82 2.24 -9.90
CA LEU A 37 -0.92 1.49 -8.65
C LEU A 37 -1.09 0.01 -8.92
N GLU A 38 -2.01 -0.35 -9.81
CA GLU A 38 -2.27 -1.75 -10.17
C GLU A 38 -1.03 -2.37 -10.83
N SER A 39 -0.41 -1.66 -11.76
CA SER A 39 0.81 -2.13 -12.41
C SER A 39 1.93 -2.40 -11.41
N THR A 40 2.06 -1.51 -10.42
CA THR A 40 3.08 -1.66 -9.38
C THR A 40 2.79 -2.87 -8.49
N LEU A 41 1.52 -3.08 -8.12
CA LEU A 41 1.13 -4.23 -7.30
C LEU A 41 1.29 -5.56 -8.02
N LEU A 42 1.22 -5.56 -9.34
CA LEU A 42 1.47 -6.78 -10.12
C LEU A 42 2.96 -7.15 -10.16
N LYS A 43 3.83 -6.20 -9.89
CA LYS A 43 5.28 -6.41 -9.88
C LYS A 43 5.86 -6.58 -8.48
N HIS A 44 5.22 -5.97 -7.49
CA HIS A 44 5.71 -5.93 -6.12
C HIS A 44 4.55 -6.17 -5.15
N GLU A 45 4.68 -7.15 -4.31
CA GLU A 45 3.64 -7.47 -3.33
C GLU A 45 3.50 -6.38 -2.26
N LEU A 46 4.62 -5.80 -1.87
CA LEU A 46 4.67 -4.77 -0.84
C LEU A 46 5.10 -3.46 -1.48
N ILE A 47 4.27 -2.43 -1.36
CA ILE A 47 4.59 -1.13 -1.93
C ILE A 47 4.37 -0.01 -0.93
N LYS A 48 5.12 1.06 -1.15
CA LYS A 48 5.04 2.28 -0.36
C LYS A 48 4.53 3.39 -1.26
N ILE A 49 3.53 4.12 -0.77
CA ILE A 49 2.86 5.20 -1.52
C ILE A 49 3.01 6.48 -0.73
N LYS A 50 3.45 7.55 -1.39
CA LYS A 50 3.54 8.85 -0.75
C LYS A 50 2.28 9.66 -1.06
N LEU A 51 1.63 10.13 0.01
CA LEU A 51 0.42 10.94 -0.09
C LEU A 51 0.79 12.40 0.19
N ARG A 52 0.68 13.23 -0.83
CA ARG A 52 0.95 14.67 -0.70
C ARG A 52 -0.37 15.43 -0.60
N VAL A 53 -1.17 15.03 0.39
CA VAL A 53 -2.48 15.61 0.67
C VAL A 53 -2.45 16.08 2.12
N SER A 54 -2.72 17.36 2.35
CA SER A 54 -2.62 17.94 3.67
C SER A 54 -3.85 17.72 4.53
N ASP A 55 -5.04 17.62 3.91
CA ASP A 55 -6.27 17.41 4.66
C ASP A 55 -6.39 15.97 5.14
N ARG A 56 -6.61 15.82 6.46
CA ARG A 56 -6.67 14.52 7.10
C ARG A 56 -7.84 13.66 6.59
N GLU A 57 -9.01 14.27 6.44
CA GLU A 57 -10.19 13.55 5.95
C GLU A 57 -10.01 13.09 4.53
N GLU A 58 -9.49 13.96 3.69
CA GLU A 58 -9.23 13.65 2.29
C GLU A 58 -8.22 12.53 2.16
N LYS A 59 -7.17 12.58 2.98
CA LYS A 59 -6.15 11.54 3.03
C LYS A 59 -6.77 10.19 3.40
N GLN A 60 -7.62 10.17 4.41
CA GLN A 60 -8.28 8.94 4.85
C GLN A 60 -9.19 8.38 3.76
N GLN A 61 -9.92 9.24 3.05
CA GLN A 61 -10.77 8.81 1.95
C GLN A 61 -9.96 8.19 0.82
N ILE A 62 -8.80 8.75 0.53
CA ILE A 62 -7.90 8.22 -0.49
C ILE A 62 -7.41 6.82 -0.09
N VAL A 63 -6.98 6.68 1.16
CA VAL A 63 -6.51 5.40 1.69
C VAL A 63 -7.61 4.33 1.58
N ASP A 64 -8.82 4.67 2.04
CA ASP A 64 -9.95 3.74 2.00
C ASP A 64 -10.27 3.31 0.58
N LYS A 65 -10.22 4.25 -0.35
CA LYS A 65 -10.51 3.97 -1.75
C LYS A 65 -9.44 3.09 -2.39
N ILE A 66 -8.18 3.35 -2.07
CA ILE A 66 -7.07 2.52 -2.54
C ILE A 66 -7.26 1.08 -2.08
N LEU A 67 -7.54 0.87 -0.81
CA LEU A 67 -7.71 -0.47 -0.26
C LEU A 67 -8.90 -1.19 -0.88
N LYS A 68 -9.98 -0.47 -1.11
CA LYS A 68 -11.18 -1.05 -1.71
C LYS A 68 -10.95 -1.47 -3.16
N ILE A 69 -10.34 -0.60 -3.96
CA ILE A 69 -10.12 -0.87 -5.38
C ILE A 69 -9.04 -1.91 -5.60
N SER A 70 -7.92 -1.79 -4.90
CA SER A 70 -6.77 -2.67 -5.08
C SER A 70 -6.94 -4.02 -4.42
N LYS A 71 -7.84 -4.12 -3.44
CA LYS A 71 -8.00 -5.30 -2.59
C LYS A 71 -6.73 -5.64 -1.82
N ALA A 72 -5.86 -4.65 -1.63
CA ALA A 72 -4.65 -4.82 -0.85
C ALA A 72 -4.95 -4.71 0.64
N GLU A 73 -4.04 -5.21 1.45
CA GLU A 73 -4.13 -5.13 2.90
C GLU A 73 -3.35 -3.92 3.40
N LEU A 74 -3.92 -3.23 4.37
CA LEU A 74 -3.24 -2.10 5.00
C LEU A 74 -2.15 -2.60 5.93
N VAL A 75 -0.92 -2.12 5.71
CA VAL A 75 0.20 -2.44 6.59
C VAL A 75 0.44 -1.29 7.57
N GLN A 76 0.48 -0.06 7.05
CA GLN A 76 0.79 1.10 7.87
C GLN A 76 0.39 2.39 7.18
N VAL A 77 -0.06 3.37 7.97
CA VAL A 77 -0.19 4.76 7.52
C VAL A 77 0.49 5.63 8.56
N ILE A 78 1.56 6.30 8.19
CA ILE A 78 2.26 7.25 9.08
C ILE A 78 2.58 8.51 8.29
N GLY A 79 2.11 9.65 8.82
CA GLY A 79 2.31 10.91 8.14
C GLY A 79 1.74 10.85 6.74
N GLY A 80 2.55 11.18 5.75
CA GLY A 80 2.13 11.12 4.36
C GLY A 80 2.54 9.82 3.65
N VAL A 81 2.76 8.73 4.38
CA VAL A 81 3.24 7.48 3.79
C VAL A 81 2.26 6.36 4.07
N LEU A 82 1.84 5.69 3.00
CA LEU A 82 0.96 4.52 3.06
C LEU A 82 1.73 3.29 2.61
N VAL A 83 1.66 2.21 3.38
CA VAL A 83 2.25 0.92 3.01
C VAL A 83 1.12 -0.09 2.88
N ILE A 84 1.05 -0.75 1.73
CA ILE A 84 0.04 -1.77 1.45
C ILE A 84 0.70 -3.03 0.91
N TYR A 85 0.00 -4.15 1.07
CA TYR A 85 0.49 -5.47 0.69
C TYR A 85 -0.60 -6.25 -0.03
N ARG A 86 -0.23 -6.87 -1.15
CA ARG A 86 -1.11 -7.79 -1.87
C ARG A 86 -0.26 -8.92 -2.43
N ALA A 87 -0.45 -10.14 -1.88
CA ALA A 87 0.31 -11.31 -2.33
C ALA A 87 0.02 -11.62 -3.79
N PHE A 88 1.03 -12.08 -4.51
CA PHE A 88 0.81 -12.61 -5.85
C PHE A 88 -0.09 -13.84 -5.78
N ASP A 89 -0.94 -14.04 -6.78
CA ASP A 89 -1.82 -15.20 -6.83
C ASP A 89 -1.04 -16.49 -6.93
N ASP A 90 -0.01 -16.49 -7.78
CA ASP A 90 0.87 -17.64 -7.95
C ASP A 90 2.26 -17.30 -7.40
N ASN A 91 2.80 -18.19 -6.60
CA ASN A 91 4.16 -18.07 -6.05
C ASN A 91 4.42 -16.73 -5.36
N PRO A 92 3.81 -16.50 -4.19
CA PRO A 92 4.09 -15.29 -3.43
C PRO A 92 5.58 -15.12 -3.17
N ASP A 93 6.07 -13.90 -3.33
CA ASP A 93 7.49 -13.57 -3.20
C ASP A 93 7.90 -13.39 -1.75
N ILE A 94 7.02 -12.74 -0.97
CA ILE A 94 7.27 -12.51 0.45
C ILE A 94 6.69 -13.66 1.25
N ILE A 95 7.52 -14.28 2.08
CA ILE A 95 7.08 -15.35 2.96
C ILE A 95 6.74 -14.76 4.31
N LEU A 96 5.45 -14.71 4.60
CA LEU A 96 4.97 -14.13 5.86
C LEU A 96 5.14 -15.08 7.04
N PRO A 97 5.36 -14.54 8.26
CA PRO A 97 5.23 -15.36 9.46
C PRO A 97 3.83 -15.95 9.52
N ARG A 98 3.72 -17.13 10.07
CA ARG A 98 2.42 -17.82 10.14
C ARG A 98 1.42 -17.13 11.06
N LYS A 99 1.91 -16.44 12.07
CA LYS A 99 1.05 -15.75 13.04
C LYS A 99 1.60 -14.38 13.38
#